data_d5c86a1e5b23a152926650b35d0f0c99
#
_entry.id   d5c86a1e5b23a152926650b35d0f0c99
#
_cell.length_a   1.000
_cell.length_b   1.000
_cell.length_c   1.000
_cell.angle_alpha   90.00
_cell.angle_beta   90.00
_cell.angle_gamma   90.00
#
_symmetry.space_group_name_H-M   'P 1'
#
loop_
_entity.id
_entity.type
_entity.pdbx_description
1 polymer ?
#
loop_
_entity_poly.entity_id
_entity_poly.type
_entity_poly.pdbx_seq_one_letter_code
_entity_poly.pdbx_strand_id
1 'polypeptide(L)'
;MSTLSLCIATYRRPERLAAVLLDLTQQTRLPDEVVVVDNDAGESARPVVEARLKAGAPYAIRYAVQPQKNISLTRNKTVELATGNWLAFIDDDERAPLPWLAQLMDAAVRYKADGVLGPVNPVVPPNAPGWIRRGHFYEFPRMNSGSVIPPNRLRFGNVLVKASWLHRSAAPFDPSLGLTGGEDGDLLARLQQQGARIVWCDEAVVNEPVEPARLSLQWLLARALRGGQDFARHALVGRYGEMNELQRVNFFLTALCQAMAATGLALVALPLGRHHAARWLTTVSANIGKLSVLWGWRYREYA
;
A
#
# COMPACT_ATOMS: atom_id res chain seq x y z
N MET A 1 -11.13 24.63 10.92
CA MET A 1 -10.65 23.72 9.85
C MET A 1 -10.38 22.36 10.46
N SER A 2 -10.57 21.29 9.73
CA SER A 2 -10.24 19.95 10.24
C SER A 2 -8.74 19.77 10.33
N THR A 3 -8.25 19.25 11.45
CA THR A 3 -6.82 18.99 11.68
C THR A 3 -6.38 17.71 10.95
N LEU A 4 -5.13 17.69 10.47
CA LEU A 4 -4.56 16.63 9.64
C LEU A 4 -3.22 16.17 10.23
N SER A 5 -3.15 14.92 10.63
CA SER A 5 -1.91 14.23 10.96
C SER A 5 -1.42 13.47 9.74
N LEU A 6 -0.15 13.57 9.41
CA LEU A 6 0.50 12.72 8.43
C LEU A 6 1.30 11.62 9.12
N CYS A 7 1.02 10.38 8.79
CA CYS A 7 1.61 9.18 9.39
C CYS A 7 2.61 8.52 8.44
N ILE A 8 3.84 8.32 8.89
CA ILE A 8 4.92 7.66 8.15
C ILE A 8 5.49 6.51 8.98
N ALA A 9 5.44 5.30 8.46
CA ALA A 9 6.19 4.16 8.97
C ALA A 9 7.49 4.04 8.15
N THR A 10 8.63 3.89 8.82
CA THR A 10 9.93 3.77 8.14
C THR A 10 10.78 2.65 8.75
N TYR A 11 11.66 2.05 7.94
CA TYR A 11 12.60 1.03 8.38
C TYR A 11 13.89 1.09 7.57
N ARG A 12 14.98 1.59 8.18
CA ARG A 12 16.34 1.65 7.61
C ARG A 12 16.44 2.33 6.25
N ARG A 13 15.67 3.42 6.05
CA ARG A 13 15.63 4.21 4.79
C ARG A 13 15.73 5.72 5.05
N PRO A 14 16.78 6.18 5.78
CA PRO A 14 16.87 7.58 6.20
C PRO A 14 16.86 8.57 5.03
N GLU A 15 17.52 8.25 3.91
CA GLU A 15 17.59 9.16 2.74
C GLU A 15 16.21 9.35 2.09
N ARG A 16 15.39 8.29 2.05
CA ARG A 16 14.03 8.35 1.50
C ARG A 16 13.11 9.15 2.40
N LEU A 17 13.14 8.85 3.69
CA LEU A 17 12.41 9.64 4.68
C LEU A 17 12.76 11.12 4.59
N ALA A 18 14.06 11.47 4.42
CA ALA A 18 14.49 12.86 4.25
C ALA A 18 13.82 13.52 3.06
N ALA A 19 13.70 12.79 1.93
CA ALA A 19 13.06 13.30 0.73
C ALA A 19 11.54 13.52 0.92
N VAL A 20 10.84 12.58 1.56
CA VAL A 20 9.42 12.74 1.90
C VAL A 20 9.21 13.94 2.82
N LEU A 21 9.98 14.04 3.91
CA LEU A 21 9.89 15.18 4.85
C LEU A 21 10.17 16.52 4.18
N LEU A 22 11.01 16.55 3.14
CA LEU A 22 11.25 17.75 2.34
C LEU A 22 10.04 18.08 1.46
N ASP A 23 9.46 17.10 0.74
CA ASP A 23 8.27 17.29 -0.09
C ASP A 23 7.09 17.86 0.72
N LEU A 24 6.96 17.41 1.98
CA LEU A 24 5.89 17.86 2.86
C LEU A 24 5.99 19.33 3.25
N THR A 25 7.20 19.91 3.29
CA THR A 25 7.38 21.35 3.58
C THR A 25 6.85 22.24 2.47
N GLN A 26 6.66 21.71 1.28
CA GLN A 26 6.24 22.44 0.09
C GLN A 26 4.76 22.26 -0.24
N GLN A 27 4.02 21.42 0.50
CA GLN A 27 2.61 21.17 0.23
C GLN A 27 1.77 22.45 0.26
N THR A 28 0.84 22.60 -0.68
CA THR A 28 -0.11 23.73 -0.71
C THR A 28 -1.05 23.76 0.50
N ARG A 29 -1.35 22.58 1.06
CA ARG A 29 -1.91 22.39 2.39
C ARG A 29 -0.87 21.67 3.24
N LEU A 30 -0.33 22.34 4.23
CA LEU A 30 0.57 21.71 5.21
C LEU A 30 -0.22 20.77 6.14
N PRO A 31 0.36 19.64 6.59
CA PRO A 31 -0.17 18.90 7.72
C PRO A 31 -0.04 19.73 9.00
N ASP A 32 -0.92 19.52 9.97
CA ASP A 32 -0.79 20.14 11.29
C ASP A 32 0.34 19.47 12.09
N GLU A 33 0.51 18.16 11.89
CA GLU A 33 1.63 17.38 12.43
C GLU A 33 2.04 16.24 11.49
N VAL A 34 3.30 15.83 11.62
CA VAL A 34 3.87 14.62 10.99
C VAL A 34 4.28 13.65 12.09
N VAL A 35 3.75 12.43 12.05
CA VAL A 35 4.09 11.35 12.98
C VAL A 35 4.98 10.35 12.24
N VAL A 36 6.24 10.27 12.65
CA VAL A 36 7.23 9.31 12.10
C VAL A 36 7.45 8.21 13.12
N VAL A 37 7.18 6.97 12.75
CA VAL A 37 7.51 5.80 13.58
C VAL A 37 8.56 4.96 12.89
N ASP A 38 9.72 4.83 13.52
CA ASP A 38 10.86 4.05 13.07
C ASP A 38 10.72 2.61 13.56
N ASN A 39 10.66 1.66 12.65
CA ASN A 39 10.57 0.23 12.95
C ASN A 39 11.97 -0.40 13.16
N ASP A 40 13.01 0.42 13.26
CA ASP A 40 14.37 -0.01 13.57
C ASP A 40 14.72 0.32 15.02
N ALA A 41 15.02 -0.72 15.82
CA ALA A 41 15.50 -0.54 17.21
C ALA A 41 16.79 0.28 17.29
N GLY A 42 17.56 0.36 16.19
CA GLY A 42 18.76 1.20 16.07
C GLY A 42 18.48 2.66 15.74
N GLU A 43 17.20 3.05 15.62
CA GLU A 43 16.76 4.43 15.43
C GLU A 43 17.35 5.11 14.17
N SER A 44 17.41 4.37 13.09
CA SER A 44 18.05 4.82 11.83
C SER A 44 17.42 6.10 11.23
N ALA A 45 16.17 6.41 11.57
CA ALA A 45 15.47 7.60 11.12
C ALA A 45 15.68 8.83 12.03
N ARG A 46 16.15 8.67 13.28
CA ARG A 46 16.31 9.77 14.24
C ARG A 46 17.14 10.94 13.69
N PRO A 47 18.35 10.72 13.12
CA PRO A 47 19.17 11.84 12.63
C PRO A 47 18.46 12.68 11.57
N VAL A 48 17.65 12.06 10.72
CA VAL A 48 16.89 12.73 9.66
C VAL A 48 15.79 13.62 10.25
N VAL A 49 15.05 13.10 11.23
CA VAL A 49 14.00 13.84 11.92
C VAL A 49 14.59 15.04 12.67
N GLU A 50 15.70 14.86 13.40
CA GLU A 50 16.39 15.95 14.10
C GLU A 50 16.92 17.01 13.15
N ALA A 51 17.48 16.61 12.00
CA ALA A 51 17.94 17.54 10.97
C ALA A 51 16.75 18.36 10.41
N ARG A 52 15.58 17.72 10.19
CA ARG A 52 14.38 18.42 9.73
C ARG A 52 13.86 19.41 10.76
N LEU A 53 13.86 19.05 12.03
CA LEU A 53 13.47 19.96 13.13
C LEU A 53 14.42 21.17 13.22
N LYS A 54 15.73 20.97 13.15
CA LYS A 54 16.72 22.04 13.13
C LYS A 54 16.59 22.99 11.94
N ALA A 55 16.20 22.45 10.79
CA ALA A 55 15.99 23.26 9.58
C ALA A 55 14.68 24.07 9.60
N GLY A 56 13.84 23.95 10.64
CA GLY A 56 12.59 24.68 10.80
C GLY A 56 11.47 24.07 9.97
N ALA A 57 10.89 22.95 10.43
CA ALA A 57 9.71 22.36 9.81
C ALA A 57 8.49 23.29 10.03
N PRO A 58 7.63 23.49 9.00
CA PRO A 58 6.44 24.33 9.13
C PRO A 58 5.26 23.62 9.81
N TYR A 59 5.48 22.44 10.35
CA TYR A 59 4.53 21.58 11.07
C TYR A 59 5.22 20.93 12.27
N ALA A 60 4.43 20.46 13.24
CA ALA A 60 4.96 19.68 14.35
C ALA A 60 5.45 18.31 13.87
N ILE A 61 6.56 17.80 14.41
CA ILE A 61 7.05 16.44 14.13
C ILE A 61 7.07 15.65 15.44
N ARG A 62 6.40 14.50 15.44
CA ARG A 62 6.47 13.50 16.50
C ARG A 62 7.27 12.32 16.00
N TYR A 63 8.27 11.90 16.75
CA TYR A 63 9.11 10.75 16.46
C TYR A 63 8.96 9.70 17.54
N ALA A 64 8.77 8.44 17.14
CA ALA A 64 8.79 7.31 18.06
C ALA A 64 9.44 6.09 17.39
N VAL A 65 9.83 5.12 18.23
CA VAL A 65 10.42 3.85 17.80
C VAL A 65 9.46 2.72 18.09
N GLN A 66 9.32 1.81 17.14
CA GLN A 66 8.69 0.50 17.29
C GLN A 66 9.77 -0.57 17.11
N PRO A 67 10.39 -1.08 18.18
CA PRO A 67 11.60 -1.91 18.07
C PRO A 67 11.33 -3.30 17.52
N GLN A 68 10.12 -3.82 17.68
CA GLN A 68 9.74 -5.09 17.07
C GLN A 68 9.44 -4.90 15.59
N LYS A 69 10.20 -5.57 14.71
CA LYS A 69 10.01 -5.53 13.27
C LYS A 69 8.62 -6.07 12.90
N ASN A 70 7.68 -5.14 12.60
CA ASN A 70 6.30 -5.46 12.27
C ASN A 70 5.59 -4.20 11.75
N ILE A 71 5.23 -4.17 10.47
CA ILE A 71 4.62 -2.97 9.86
C ILE A 71 3.26 -2.62 10.48
N SER A 72 2.46 -3.59 10.89
CA SER A 72 1.18 -3.35 11.56
C SER A 72 1.36 -2.65 12.90
N LEU A 73 2.31 -3.10 13.73
CA LEU A 73 2.63 -2.45 15.00
C LEU A 73 3.15 -1.02 14.78
N THR A 74 3.98 -0.83 13.75
CA THR A 74 4.50 0.50 13.39
C THR A 74 3.38 1.45 12.99
N ARG A 75 2.47 1.01 12.10
CA ARG A 75 1.29 1.80 11.69
C ARG A 75 0.31 2.03 12.84
N ASN A 76 0.08 1.04 13.71
CA ASN A 76 -0.72 1.23 14.92
C ASN A 76 -0.12 2.31 15.82
N LYS A 77 1.20 2.33 15.98
CA LYS A 77 1.89 3.36 16.76
C LYS A 77 1.75 4.75 16.13
N THR A 78 1.72 4.88 14.79
CA THR A 78 1.43 6.18 14.16
C THR A 78 0.02 6.64 14.47
N VAL A 79 -0.98 5.73 14.41
CA VAL A 79 -2.39 6.05 14.74
C VAL A 79 -2.54 6.46 16.21
N GLU A 80 -1.87 5.76 17.13
CA GLU A 80 -1.88 6.06 18.57
C GLU A 80 -1.36 7.48 18.86
N LEU A 81 -0.31 7.91 18.16
CA LEU A 81 0.34 9.20 18.39
C LEU A 81 -0.32 10.36 17.65
N ALA A 82 -1.09 10.08 16.60
CA ALA A 82 -1.74 11.09 15.79
C ALA A 82 -2.92 11.75 16.52
N THR A 83 -3.02 13.08 16.44
CA THR A 83 -4.06 13.87 17.12
C THR A 83 -5.06 14.53 16.17
N GLY A 84 -4.81 14.46 14.85
CA GLY A 84 -5.66 15.06 13.83
C GLY A 84 -7.01 14.38 13.68
N ASN A 85 -8.00 15.12 13.18
CA ASN A 85 -9.29 14.57 12.80
C ASN A 85 -9.22 13.68 11.56
N TRP A 86 -8.21 13.91 10.73
CA TRP A 86 -7.87 13.11 9.57
C TRP A 86 -6.43 12.61 9.67
N LEU A 87 -6.22 11.36 9.29
CA LEU A 87 -4.91 10.76 9.20
C LEU A 87 -4.60 10.46 7.73
N ALA A 88 -3.56 11.10 7.21
CA ALA A 88 -3.00 10.77 5.91
C ALA A 88 -1.82 9.80 6.09
N PHE A 89 -1.67 8.85 5.18
CA PHE A 89 -0.56 7.91 5.18
C PHE A 89 0.17 7.99 3.85
N ILE A 90 1.49 8.02 3.92
CA ILE A 90 2.41 7.94 2.79
C ILE A 90 3.55 7.00 3.17
N ASP A 91 4.02 6.19 2.23
CA ASP A 91 5.17 5.33 2.47
C ASP A 91 6.49 6.12 2.35
N ASP A 92 7.53 5.68 3.02
CA ASP A 92 8.82 6.39 3.09
C ASP A 92 9.59 6.41 1.76
N ASP A 93 9.14 5.66 0.74
CA ASP A 93 9.70 5.63 -0.60
C ASP A 93 8.83 6.35 -1.66
N GLU A 94 7.78 7.02 -1.24
CA GLU A 94 6.91 7.79 -2.12
C GLU A 94 7.31 9.28 -2.14
N ARG A 95 6.98 9.99 -3.20
CA ARG A 95 7.22 11.43 -3.41
C ARG A 95 5.89 12.12 -3.61
N ALA A 96 5.63 13.14 -2.81
CA ALA A 96 4.35 13.86 -2.76
C ALA A 96 4.42 15.18 -3.57
N PRO A 97 3.77 15.29 -4.75
CA PRO A 97 3.64 16.57 -5.46
C PRO A 97 2.92 17.63 -4.63
N LEU A 98 3.16 18.90 -4.94
CA LEU A 98 2.68 20.06 -4.17
C LEU A 98 1.19 20.05 -3.78
N PRO A 99 0.21 19.68 -4.65
CA PRO A 99 -1.21 19.75 -4.28
C PRO A 99 -1.75 18.47 -3.60
N TRP A 100 -0.90 17.47 -3.34
CA TRP A 100 -1.34 16.13 -2.93
C TRP A 100 -2.27 16.12 -1.71
N LEU A 101 -1.83 16.73 -0.57
CA LEU A 101 -2.65 16.76 0.65
C LEU A 101 -3.92 17.61 0.48
N ALA A 102 -3.84 18.71 -0.28
CA ALA A 102 -5.00 19.52 -0.58
C ALA A 102 -6.03 18.72 -1.38
N GLN A 103 -5.59 17.98 -2.41
CA GLN A 103 -6.45 17.16 -3.26
C GLN A 103 -7.15 16.04 -2.47
N LEU A 104 -6.45 15.35 -1.56
CA LEU A 104 -7.06 14.34 -0.69
C LEU A 104 -8.14 14.95 0.20
N MET A 105 -7.85 16.10 0.85
CA MET A 105 -8.79 16.78 1.74
C MET A 105 -10.00 17.32 0.98
N ASP A 106 -9.79 17.93 -0.17
CA ASP A 106 -10.86 18.44 -1.03
C ASP A 106 -11.79 17.31 -1.52
N ALA A 107 -11.21 16.17 -1.91
CA ALA A 107 -11.98 15.00 -2.29
C ALA A 107 -12.80 14.45 -1.11
N ALA A 108 -12.22 14.39 0.09
CA ALA A 108 -12.94 13.95 1.30
C ALA A 108 -14.20 14.79 1.55
N VAL A 109 -14.09 16.12 1.42
CA VAL A 109 -15.20 17.06 1.58
C VAL A 109 -16.19 16.94 0.42
N ARG A 110 -15.70 17.03 -0.81
CA ARG A 110 -16.51 17.03 -2.04
C ARG A 110 -17.38 15.78 -2.16
N TYR A 111 -16.83 14.61 -1.87
CA TYR A 111 -17.52 13.34 -2.02
C TYR A 111 -18.12 12.81 -0.71
N LYS A 112 -18.09 13.61 0.37
CA LYS A 112 -18.57 13.23 1.71
C LYS A 112 -18.00 11.87 2.13
N ALA A 113 -16.70 11.68 1.94
CA ALA A 113 -16.01 10.42 2.18
C ALA A 113 -15.54 10.30 3.63
N ASP A 114 -15.37 9.06 4.08
CA ASP A 114 -14.70 8.71 5.33
C ASP A 114 -13.26 8.30 5.11
N GLY A 115 -12.92 7.93 3.88
CA GLY A 115 -11.57 7.67 3.42
C GLY A 115 -11.42 8.03 1.95
N VAL A 116 -10.21 8.41 1.56
CA VAL A 116 -9.83 8.76 0.19
C VAL A 116 -8.52 8.04 -0.14
N LEU A 117 -8.47 7.37 -1.28
CA LEU A 117 -7.24 6.80 -1.82
C LEU A 117 -6.90 7.50 -3.13
N GLY A 118 -5.61 7.76 -3.32
CA GLY A 118 -5.08 8.26 -4.58
C GLY A 118 -4.20 7.23 -5.29
N PRO A 119 -3.82 7.50 -6.55
CA PRO A 119 -2.90 6.65 -7.30
C PRO A 119 -1.48 6.76 -6.75
N VAL A 120 -0.79 5.61 -6.72
CA VAL A 120 0.67 5.52 -6.60
C VAL A 120 1.22 5.30 -8.01
N ASN A 121 1.92 6.28 -8.53
CA ASN A 121 2.49 6.27 -9.87
C ASN A 121 3.92 5.70 -9.84
N PRO A 122 4.17 4.52 -10.42
CA PRO A 122 5.51 3.94 -10.43
C PRO A 122 6.44 4.69 -11.38
N VAL A 123 7.57 5.15 -10.86
CA VAL A 123 8.62 5.80 -11.66
C VAL A 123 9.70 4.77 -11.98
N VAL A 124 9.57 4.13 -13.13
CA VAL A 124 10.55 3.15 -13.61
C VAL A 124 11.78 3.90 -14.13
N PRO A 125 13.00 3.60 -13.64
CA PRO A 125 14.20 4.32 -14.04
C PRO A 125 14.50 4.12 -15.55
N PRO A 126 15.07 5.14 -16.24
CA PRO A 126 15.33 5.09 -17.69
C PRO A 126 16.24 3.93 -18.13
N ASN A 127 17.16 3.52 -17.25
CA ASN A 127 18.10 2.42 -17.48
C ASN A 127 17.51 1.04 -17.14
N ALA A 128 16.25 0.94 -16.75
CA ALA A 128 15.58 -0.35 -16.51
C ALA A 128 15.55 -1.21 -17.80
N PRO A 129 15.60 -2.54 -17.67
CA PRO A 129 15.53 -3.44 -18.82
C PRO A 129 14.32 -3.13 -19.72
N GLY A 130 14.52 -3.13 -21.05
CA GLY A 130 13.48 -2.74 -22.00
C GLY A 130 12.18 -3.56 -21.90
N TRP A 131 12.26 -4.83 -21.50
CA TRP A 131 11.09 -5.67 -21.27
C TRP A 131 10.30 -5.25 -20.01
N ILE A 132 10.97 -4.74 -18.97
CA ILE A 132 10.34 -4.17 -17.78
C ILE A 132 9.55 -2.92 -18.16
N ARG A 133 10.18 -1.98 -18.88
CA ARG A 133 9.53 -0.74 -19.31
C ARG A 133 8.31 -0.97 -20.19
N ARG A 134 8.38 -1.93 -21.12
CA ARG A 134 7.24 -2.32 -21.99
C ARG A 134 6.18 -3.15 -21.29
N GLY A 135 6.53 -3.73 -20.13
CA GLY A 135 5.65 -4.63 -19.40
C GLY A 135 4.60 -3.94 -18.54
N HIS A 136 4.80 -2.67 -18.14
CA HIS A 136 3.89 -1.93 -17.27
C HIS A 136 3.50 -2.70 -15.98
N PHE A 137 4.46 -3.42 -15.38
CA PHE A 137 4.21 -4.39 -14.31
C PHE A 137 3.88 -3.76 -12.95
N TYR A 138 4.18 -2.49 -12.77
CA TYR A 138 4.01 -1.78 -11.50
C TYR A 138 2.76 -0.89 -11.51
N GLU A 139 2.13 -0.72 -12.68
CA GLU A 139 0.95 0.12 -12.84
C GLU A 139 -0.30 -0.56 -12.28
N PHE A 140 -1.17 0.24 -11.69
CA PHE A 140 -2.47 -0.19 -11.23
C PHE A 140 -3.59 0.55 -11.98
N PRO A 141 -4.72 -0.12 -12.23
CA PRO A 141 -5.85 0.54 -12.87
C PRO A 141 -6.32 1.75 -12.07
N ARG A 142 -6.44 2.89 -12.73
CA ARG A 142 -7.00 4.12 -12.16
C ARG A 142 -8.53 4.07 -12.20
N MET A 143 -9.16 4.94 -11.42
CA MET A 143 -10.62 5.06 -11.32
C MET A 143 -11.00 6.53 -11.44
N ASN A 144 -12.28 6.81 -11.74
CA ASN A 144 -12.78 8.17 -11.73
C ASN A 144 -12.90 8.70 -10.29
N SER A 145 -12.51 9.95 -10.07
CA SER A 145 -12.62 10.60 -8.76
C SER A 145 -14.06 10.61 -8.25
N GLY A 146 -14.23 10.29 -6.97
CA GLY A 146 -15.52 10.12 -6.30
C GLY A 146 -16.13 8.72 -6.40
N SER A 147 -15.57 7.83 -7.21
CA SER A 147 -16.00 6.43 -7.26
C SER A 147 -15.71 5.73 -5.94
N VAL A 148 -16.68 4.98 -5.41
CA VAL A 148 -16.44 4.09 -4.27
C VAL A 148 -15.53 2.95 -4.72
N ILE A 149 -14.47 2.71 -3.95
CA ILE A 149 -13.45 1.72 -4.32
C ILE A 149 -13.98 0.32 -4.01
N PRO A 150 -13.96 -0.62 -4.96
CA PRO A 150 -14.30 -2.02 -4.68
C PRO A 150 -13.36 -2.62 -3.61
N PRO A 151 -13.86 -3.48 -2.68
CA PRO A 151 -13.05 -4.02 -1.59
C PRO A 151 -11.75 -4.70 -2.04
N ASN A 152 -11.76 -5.37 -3.19
CA ASN A 152 -10.59 -6.05 -3.76
C ASN A 152 -9.59 -5.12 -4.48
N ARG A 153 -9.83 -3.80 -4.47
CA ARG A 153 -8.91 -2.77 -5.02
C ARG A 153 -8.37 -1.84 -3.94
N LEU A 154 -8.74 -2.06 -2.68
CA LEU A 154 -8.23 -1.31 -1.55
C LEU A 154 -6.74 -1.61 -1.33
N ARG A 155 -5.95 -0.57 -1.13
CA ARG A 155 -4.52 -0.65 -0.87
C ARG A 155 -4.05 0.60 -0.14
N PHE A 156 -2.88 0.53 0.48
CA PHE A 156 -2.27 1.63 1.21
C PHE A 156 -1.14 2.30 0.40
N GLY A 157 -0.41 3.19 1.06
CA GLY A 157 0.62 4.04 0.49
C GLY A 157 0.10 5.47 0.37
N ASN A 158 -0.98 5.69 -0.36
CA ASN A 158 -1.57 7.00 -0.62
C ASN A 158 -3.03 7.03 -0.12
N VAL A 159 -3.21 7.30 1.17
CA VAL A 159 -4.51 7.15 1.85
C VAL A 159 -4.76 8.30 2.83
N LEU A 160 -5.99 8.79 2.87
CA LEU A 160 -6.54 9.66 3.90
C LEU A 160 -7.74 8.98 4.53
N VAL A 161 -7.81 8.92 5.88
CA VAL A 161 -8.93 8.31 6.61
C VAL A 161 -9.31 9.21 7.79
N LYS A 162 -10.61 9.33 8.09
CA LYS A 162 -11.07 9.97 9.34
C LYS A 162 -10.54 9.21 10.55
N ALA A 163 -9.92 9.91 11.49
CA ALA A 163 -9.37 9.34 12.72
C ALA A 163 -10.41 8.55 13.53
N SER A 164 -11.66 9.01 13.54
CA SER A 164 -12.76 8.35 14.26
C SER A 164 -13.05 6.92 13.81
N TRP A 165 -12.67 6.55 12.59
CA TRP A 165 -12.78 5.17 12.11
C TRP A 165 -11.63 4.29 12.61
N LEU A 166 -10.42 4.84 12.67
CA LEU A 166 -9.23 4.11 13.13
C LEU A 166 -9.23 3.93 14.65
N HIS A 167 -9.66 4.94 15.39
CA HIS A 167 -9.71 4.91 16.85
C HIS A 167 -10.84 4.03 17.44
N ARG A 168 -11.64 3.35 16.60
CA ARG A 168 -12.59 2.33 17.06
C ARG A 168 -11.92 1.06 17.59
N SER A 169 -10.64 0.87 17.30
CA SER A 169 -9.82 -0.24 17.75
C SER A 169 -8.49 0.28 18.30
N ALA A 170 -8.00 -0.30 19.39
CA ALA A 170 -6.66 -0.03 19.90
C ALA A 170 -5.55 -0.50 18.94
N ALA A 171 -5.85 -1.48 18.09
CA ALA A 171 -4.95 -2.00 17.06
C ALA A 171 -5.69 -2.12 15.73
N PRO A 172 -5.91 -1.02 15.00
CA PRO A 172 -6.63 -1.05 13.73
C PRO A 172 -5.95 -1.93 12.67
N PHE A 173 -4.64 -1.95 12.59
CA PHE A 173 -3.89 -2.87 11.75
C PHE A 173 -3.61 -4.17 12.50
N ASP A 174 -3.98 -5.32 11.93
CA ASP A 174 -3.80 -6.63 12.56
C ASP A 174 -2.30 -6.98 12.67
N PRO A 175 -1.75 -7.12 13.92
CA PRO A 175 -0.34 -7.44 14.12
C PRO A 175 0.10 -8.77 13.51
N SER A 176 -0.82 -9.73 13.33
CA SER A 176 -0.52 -11.03 12.74
C SER A 176 -0.14 -10.96 11.25
N LEU A 177 -0.51 -9.86 10.58
CA LEU A 177 -0.21 -9.59 9.18
C LEU A 177 1.09 -8.77 9.00
N GLY A 178 1.66 -8.25 10.05
CA GLY A 178 2.77 -7.29 9.98
C GLY A 178 4.10 -7.80 9.43
N LEU A 179 4.26 -9.12 9.23
CA LEU A 179 5.43 -9.71 8.56
C LEU A 179 5.10 -10.26 7.16
N THR A 180 3.84 -10.49 6.88
CA THR A 180 3.39 -11.06 5.59
C THR A 180 2.86 -10.03 4.63
N GLY A 181 2.41 -8.87 5.16
CA GLY A 181 1.67 -7.86 4.40
C GLY A 181 0.18 -8.17 4.30
N GLY A 182 -0.57 -7.24 3.68
CA GLY A 182 -2.01 -7.32 3.51
C GLY A 182 -2.83 -6.72 4.66
N GLU A 183 -2.18 -6.20 5.71
CA GLU A 183 -2.80 -5.53 6.86
C GLU A 183 -3.58 -4.27 6.46
N ASP A 184 -3.14 -3.62 5.42
CA ASP A 184 -3.70 -2.40 4.84
C ASP A 184 -5.04 -2.68 4.11
N GLY A 185 -5.04 -3.62 3.20
CA GLY A 185 -6.25 -4.07 2.50
C GLY A 185 -7.28 -4.66 3.47
N ASP A 186 -6.82 -5.42 4.48
CA ASP A 186 -7.68 -5.95 5.54
C ASP A 186 -8.36 -4.83 6.33
N LEU A 187 -7.60 -3.84 6.79
CA LEU A 187 -8.14 -2.69 7.51
C LEU A 187 -9.20 -1.97 6.69
N LEU A 188 -8.86 -1.53 5.48
CA LEU A 188 -9.76 -0.74 4.65
C LEU A 188 -11.04 -1.52 4.29
N ALA A 189 -10.93 -2.83 4.02
CA ALA A 189 -12.09 -3.67 3.76
C ALA A 189 -12.99 -3.81 4.99
N ARG A 190 -12.43 -3.95 6.21
CA ARG A 190 -13.19 -3.95 7.45
C ARG A 190 -13.91 -2.62 7.69
N LEU A 191 -13.25 -1.50 7.42
CA LEU A 191 -13.89 -0.19 7.55
C LEU A 191 -15.07 -0.04 6.57
N GLN A 192 -14.94 -0.50 5.33
CA GLN A 192 -16.06 -0.51 4.37
C GLN A 192 -17.21 -1.42 4.83
N GLN A 193 -16.91 -2.61 5.35
CA GLN A 193 -17.92 -3.51 5.91
C GLN A 193 -18.68 -2.88 7.08
N GLN A 194 -18.03 -1.99 7.83
CA GLN A 194 -18.62 -1.22 8.92
C GLN A 194 -19.38 0.03 8.44
N GLY A 195 -19.43 0.27 7.13
CA GLY A 195 -20.15 1.38 6.51
C GLY A 195 -19.30 2.61 6.15
N ALA A 196 -17.98 2.56 6.28
CA ALA A 196 -17.12 3.66 5.84
C ALA A 196 -17.19 3.84 4.32
N ARG A 197 -17.43 5.08 3.88
CA ARG A 197 -17.40 5.45 2.48
C ARG A 197 -15.96 5.78 2.07
N ILE A 198 -15.31 4.86 1.34
CA ILE A 198 -13.94 5.03 0.83
C ILE A 198 -13.99 5.28 -0.67
N VAL A 199 -13.44 6.42 -1.13
CA VAL A 199 -13.51 6.86 -2.52
C VAL A 199 -12.14 7.05 -3.13
N TRP A 200 -12.09 7.05 -4.46
CA TRP A 200 -10.90 7.35 -5.24
C TRP A 200 -10.78 8.85 -5.52
N CYS A 201 -9.56 9.38 -5.47
CA CYS A 201 -9.17 10.71 -5.96
C CYS A 201 -8.02 10.55 -6.96
N ASP A 202 -8.33 10.64 -8.24
CA ASP A 202 -7.38 10.39 -9.32
C ASP A 202 -6.30 11.48 -9.45
N GLU A 203 -6.61 12.65 -8.94
CA GLU A 203 -5.73 13.83 -8.95
C GLU A 203 -4.65 13.75 -7.85
N ALA A 204 -4.95 13.09 -6.71
CA ALA A 204 -4.05 13.01 -5.56
C ALA A 204 -2.94 11.96 -5.78
N VAL A 205 -2.08 12.20 -6.76
CA VAL A 205 -1.01 11.28 -7.15
C VAL A 205 0.18 11.39 -6.20
N VAL A 206 0.77 10.24 -5.81
CA VAL A 206 2.16 10.16 -5.32
C VAL A 206 3.01 9.39 -6.32
N ASN A 207 4.32 9.64 -6.34
CA ASN A 207 5.26 8.96 -7.24
C ASN A 207 6.14 8.01 -6.43
N GLU A 208 6.18 6.73 -6.81
CA GLU A 208 7.03 5.71 -6.18
C GLU A 208 8.18 5.33 -7.12
N PRO A 209 9.44 5.74 -6.83
CA PRO A 209 10.60 5.29 -7.59
C PRO A 209 10.77 3.77 -7.46
N VAL A 210 10.78 3.08 -8.60
CA VAL A 210 10.96 1.61 -8.62
C VAL A 210 12.43 1.28 -8.39
N GLU A 211 12.72 0.58 -7.30
CA GLU A 211 14.07 0.19 -6.91
C GLU A 211 14.72 -0.77 -7.93
N PRO A 212 16.05 -0.68 -8.12
CA PRO A 212 16.78 -1.62 -8.98
C PRO A 212 16.56 -3.09 -8.61
N ALA A 213 16.47 -3.40 -7.31
CA ALA A 213 16.19 -4.76 -6.82
C ALA A 213 14.82 -5.30 -7.27
N ARG A 214 13.87 -4.42 -7.55
CA ARG A 214 12.53 -4.77 -8.03
C ARG A 214 12.48 -5.02 -9.54
N LEU A 215 13.52 -4.66 -10.31
CA LEU A 215 13.56 -4.74 -11.77
C LEU A 215 13.94 -6.15 -12.29
N SER A 216 13.38 -7.19 -11.70
CA SER A 216 13.67 -8.58 -12.04
C SER A 216 12.42 -9.44 -12.17
N LEU A 217 12.48 -10.50 -12.99
CA LEU A 217 11.37 -11.46 -13.08
C LEU A 217 11.14 -12.16 -11.75
N GLN A 218 12.19 -12.51 -11.03
CA GLN A 218 12.11 -13.18 -9.75
C GLN A 218 11.29 -12.33 -8.76
N TRP A 219 11.57 -11.03 -8.67
CA TRP A 219 10.82 -10.12 -7.80
C TRP A 219 9.35 -10.01 -8.23
N LEU A 220 9.08 -9.87 -9.54
CA LEU A 220 7.71 -9.82 -10.04
C LEU A 220 6.91 -11.07 -9.71
N LEU A 221 7.53 -12.25 -9.83
CA LEU A 221 6.89 -13.52 -9.48
C LEU A 221 6.63 -13.62 -7.97
N ALA A 222 7.60 -13.26 -7.13
CA ALA A 222 7.45 -13.25 -5.68
C ALA A 222 6.32 -12.31 -5.24
N ARG A 223 6.30 -11.08 -5.78
CA ARG A 223 5.22 -10.10 -5.53
C ARG A 223 3.85 -10.63 -5.96
N ALA A 224 3.76 -11.23 -7.15
CA ALA A 224 2.52 -11.79 -7.66
C ALA A 224 2.01 -12.95 -6.79
N LEU A 225 2.92 -13.83 -6.36
CA LEU A 225 2.61 -14.93 -5.45
C LEU A 225 2.06 -14.44 -4.12
N ARG A 226 2.74 -13.46 -3.49
CA ARG A 226 2.28 -12.83 -2.26
C ARG A 226 0.90 -12.18 -2.45
N GLY A 227 0.73 -11.38 -3.50
CA GLY A 227 -0.56 -10.76 -3.81
C GLY A 227 -1.69 -11.78 -4.00
N GLY A 228 -1.39 -12.94 -4.59
CA GLY A 228 -2.32 -14.06 -4.68
C GLY A 228 -2.70 -14.65 -3.32
N GLN A 229 -1.73 -14.80 -2.41
CA GLN A 229 -1.97 -15.24 -1.03
C GLN A 229 -2.84 -14.25 -0.26
N ASP A 230 -2.54 -12.96 -0.36
CA ASP A 230 -3.30 -11.91 0.33
C ASP A 230 -4.74 -11.88 -0.18
N PHE A 231 -4.92 -11.92 -1.51
CA PHE A 231 -6.24 -11.97 -2.11
C PHE A 231 -7.06 -13.17 -1.64
N ALA A 232 -6.46 -14.37 -1.62
CA ALA A 232 -7.15 -15.57 -1.18
C ALA A 232 -7.52 -15.52 0.31
N ARG A 233 -6.62 -15.04 1.17
CA ARG A 233 -6.90 -14.88 2.61
C ARG A 233 -8.05 -13.91 2.85
N HIS A 234 -8.01 -12.73 2.24
CA HIS A 234 -9.07 -11.74 2.37
C HIS A 234 -10.42 -12.28 1.87
N ALA A 235 -10.41 -13.01 0.74
CA ALA A 235 -11.61 -13.65 0.22
C ALA A 235 -12.18 -14.70 1.18
N LEU A 236 -11.32 -15.56 1.73
CA LEU A 236 -11.73 -16.64 2.63
C LEU A 236 -12.28 -16.15 3.98
N VAL A 237 -11.79 -15.01 4.48
CA VAL A 237 -12.32 -14.37 5.70
C VAL A 237 -13.46 -13.39 5.42
N GLY A 238 -14.01 -13.41 4.20
CA GLY A 238 -15.19 -12.63 3.82
C GLY A 238 -14.96 -11.14 3.60
N ARG A 239 -13.71 -10.66 3.40
CA ARG A 239 -13.44 -9.22 3.14
C ARG A 239 -14.07 -8.73 1.84
N TYR A 240 -14.29 -9.61 0.87
CA TYR A 240 -14.92 -9.32 -0.42
C TYR A 240 -16.34 -9.84 -0.54
N GLY A 241 -16.95 -10.24 0.55
CA GLY A 241 -18.23 -10.91 0.66
C GLY A 241 -18.06 -12.36 1.16
N GLU A 242 -19.10 -12.87 1.83
CA GLU A 242 -19.09 -14.24 2.32
C GLU A 242 -19.17 -15.25 1.15
N MET A 243 -18.44 -16.32 1.24
CA MET A 243 -18.47 -17.44 0.30
C MET A 243 -19.00 -18.70 0.96
N ASN A 244 -19.99 -19.33 0.35
CA ASN A 244 -20.40 -20.69 0.74
C ASN A 244 -19.36 -21.72 0.27
N GLU A 245 -19.52 -22.98 0.69
CA GLU A 245 -18.57 -24.07 0.38
C GLU A 245 -18.39 -24.28 -1.13
N LEU A 246 -19.47 -24.24 -1.90
CA LEU A 246 -19.40 -24.41 -3.36
C LEU A 246 -18.63 -23.24 -4.01
N GLN A 247 -18.84 -22.02 -3.54
CA GLN A 247 -18.10 -20.85 -4.03
C GLN A 247 -16.61 -20.92 -3.66
N ARG A 248 -16.25 -21.46 -2.49
CA ARG A 248 -14.85 -21.72 -2.10
C ARG A 248 -14.20 -22.75 -3.01
N VAL A 249 -14.87 -23.86 -3.27
CA VAL A 249 -14.37 -24.87 -4.21
C VAL A 249 -14.17 -24.27 -5.59
N ASN A 250 -15.17 -23.54 -6.11
CA ASN A 250 -15.08 -22.88 -7.42
C ASN A 250 -13.95 -21.85 -7.48
N PHE A 251 -13.71 -21.12 -6.40
CA PHE A 251 -12.59 -20.16 -6.30
C PHE A 251 -11.24 -20.85 -6.54
N PHE A 252 -10.98 -21.97 -5.89
CA PHE A 252 -9.72 -22.70 -6.03
C PHE A 252 -9.62 -23.45 -7.38
N LEU A 253 -10.71 -24.02 -7.88
CA LEU A 253 -10.74 -24.60 -9.22
C LEU A 253 -10.46 -23.55 -10.29
N THR A 254 -11.05 -22.37 -10.17
CA THR A 254 -10.79 -21.26 -11.08
C THR A 254 -9.32 -20.83 -11.03
N ALA A 255 -8.72 -20.75 -9.83
CA ALA A 255 -7.29 -20.44 -9.68
C ALA A 255 -6.41 -21.48 -10.35
N LEU A 256 -6.74 -22.78 -10.21
CA LEU A 256 -6.03 -23.89 -10.86
C LEU A 256 -6.13 -23.80 -12.39
N CYS A 257 -7.33 -23.65 -12.92
CA CYS A 257 -7.57 -23.53 -14.36
C CYS A 257 -6.85 -22.29 -14.94
N GLN A 258 -6.89 -21.16 -14.24
CA GLN A 258 -6.18 -19.96 -14.65
C GLN A 258 -4.66 -20.15 -14.63
N ALA A 259 -4.11 -20.87 -13.65
CA ALA A 259 -2.67 -21.17 -13.60
C ALA A 259 -2.24 -22.03 -14.80
N MET A 260 -3.01 -23.08 -15.13
CA MET A 260 -2.72 -23.95 -16.27
C MET A 260 -2.83 -23.20 -17.60
N ALA A 261 -3.89 -22.45 -17.82
CA ALA A 261 -4.08 -21.65 -19.02
C ALA A 261 -2.97 -20.59 -19.19
N ALA A 262 -2.63 -19.87 -18.10
CA ALA A 262 -1.57 -18.87 -18.11
C ALA A 262 -0.18 -19.49 -18.39
N THR A 263 0.07 -20.74 -17.94
CA THR A 263 1.31 -21.45 -18.28
C THR A 263 1.43 -21.71 -19.78
N GLY A 264 0.37 -22.21 -20.41
CA GLY A 264 0.33 -22.38 -21.86
C GLY A 264 0.51 -21.06 -22.62
N LEU A 265 -0.19 -20.01 -22.18
CA LEU A 265 -0.08 -18.67 -22.78
C LEU A 265 1.30 -18.05 -22.59
N ALA A 266 1.98 -18.32 -21.46
CA ALA A 266 3.35 -17.87 -21.26
C ALA A 266 4.31 -18.45 -22.30
N LEU A 267 4.18 -19.75 -22.62
CA LEU A 267 4.99 -20.43 -23.64
C LEU A 267 4.73 -19.84 -25.04
N VAL A 268 3.46 -19.66 -25.40
CA VAL A 268 3.07 -19.06 -26.70
C VAL A 268 3.53 -17.60 -26.82
N ALA A 269 3.58 -16.87 -25.71
CA ALA A 269 4.00 -15.47 -25.68
C ALA A 269 5.54 -15.27 -25.73
N LEU A 270 6.37 -16.31 -25.52
CA LEU A 270 7.82 -16.20 -25.52
C LEU A 270 8.39 -15.55 -26.80
N PRO A 271 8.00 -15.99 -28.02
CA PRO A 271 8.48 -15.38 -29.25
C PRO A 271 7.96 -13.96 -29.49
N LEU A 272 6.85 -13.56 -28.86
CA LEU A 272 6.29 -12.21 -28.95
C LEU A 272 7.04 -11.18 -28.08
N GLY A 273 7.85 -11.66 -27.16
CA GLY A 273 8.71 -10.84 -26.32
C GLY A 273 8.58 -11.14 -24.82
N ARG A 274 9.71 -10.94 -24.11
CA ARG A 274 9.84 -11.25 -22.67
C ARG A 274 8.74 -10.63 -21.80
N HIS A 275 8.28 -9.42 -22.12
CA HIS A 275 7.26 -8.73 -21.33
C HIS A 275 5.88 -9.41 -21.42
N HIS A 276 5.53 -10.00 -22.58
CA HIS A 276 4.29 -10.77 -22.72
C HIS A 276 4.35 -12.07 -21.93
N ALA A 277 5.44 -12.83 -22.04
CA ALA A 277 5.63 -14.05 -21.28
C ALA A 277 5.65 -13.76 -19.76
N ALA A 278 6.35 -12.71 -19.34
CA ALA A 278 6.40 -12.31 -17.92
C ALA A 278 5.02 -11.97 -17.33
N ARG A 279 4.14 -11.32 -18.10
CA ARG A 279 2.74 -11.07 -17.67
C ARG A 279 1.98 -12.36 -17.38
N TRP A 280 2.09 -13.35 -18.24
CA TRP A 280 1.45 -14.64 -18.01
C TRP A 280 2.11 -15.40 -16.84
N LEU A 281 3.43 -15.36 -16.71
CA LEU A 281 4.14 -15.95 -15.57
C LEU A 281 3.74 -15.30 -14.23
N THR A 282 3.53 -13.98 -14.18
CA THR A 282 2.99 -13.33 -12.97
C THR A 282 1.56 -13.79 -12.67
N THR A 283 0.74 -14.04 -13.69
CA THR A 283 -0.60 -14.63 -13.51
C THR A 283 -0.52 -16.05 -12.96
N VAL A 284 0.40 -16.88 -13.46
CA VAL A 284 0.68 -18.21 -12.90
C VAL A 284 1.05 -18.10 -11.43
N SER A 285 2.02 -17.24 -11.12
CA SER A 285 2.52 -17.05 -9.75
C SER A 285 1.43 -16.57 -8.79
N ALA A 286 0.59 -15.62 -9.21
CA ALA A 286 -0.53 -15.15 -8.40
C ALA A 286 -1.54 -16.27 -8.10
N ASN A 287 -1.86 -17.12 -9.08
CA ASN A 287 -2.79 -18.25 -8.87
C ASN A 287 -2.16 -19.35 -8.03
N ILE A 288 -0.86 -19.64 -8.17
CA ILE A 288 -0.13 -20.51 -7.24
C ILE A 288 -0.18 -19.92 -5.82
N GLY A 289 -0.05 -18.62 -5.67
CA GLY A 289 -0.23 -17.92 -4.39
C GLY A 289 -1.60 -18.19 -3.78
N LYS A 290 -2.69 -18.06 -4.55
CA LYS A 290 -4.05 -18.40 -4.08
C LYS A 290 -4.15 -19.85 -3.62
N LEU A 291 -3.62 -20.79 -4.41
CA LEU A 291 -3.67 -22.21 -4.08
C LEU A 291 -2.83 -22.56 -2.85
N SER A 292 -1.68 -21.90 -2.65
CA SER A 292 -0.76 -22.19 -1.54
C SER A 292 -1.36 -21.93 -0.16
N VAL A 293 -2.44 -21.16 -0.08
CA VAL A 293 -3.16 -20.93 1.19
C VAL A 293 -3.78 -22.23 1.75
N LEU A 294 -4.09 -23.20 0.88
CA LEU A 294 -4.62 -24.51 1.28
C LEU A 294 -3.64 -25.32 2.14
N TRP A 295 -2.33 -25.08 2.00
CA TRP A 295 -1.28 -25.74 2.78
C TRP A 295 -0.75 -24.91 3.94
N GLY A 296 -1.37 -23.74 4.23
CA GLY A 296 -0.97 -22.86 5.32
C GLY A 296 0.36 -22.16 5.12
N TRP A 297 0.99 -22.29 3.95
CA TRP A 297 2.26 -21.61 3.66
C TRP A 297 2.06 -20.11 3.44
N ARG A 298 2.97 -19.29 4.05
CA ARG A 298 2.93 -17.83 3.96
C ARG A 298 4.27 -17.27 3.51
N TYR A 299 4.25 -16.50 2.45
CA TYR A 299 5.40 -15.67 2.07
C TYR A 299 5.58 -14.55 3.10
N ARG A 300 6.80 -14.33 3.56
CA ARG A 300 7.12 -13.25 4.52
C ARG A 300 7.87 -12.16 3.78
N GLU A 301 7.24 -11.03 3.55
CA GLU A 301 7.80 -9.87 2.85
C GLU A 301 8.83 -9.14 3.73
N TYR A 302 8.54 -9.06 5.02
CA TYR A 302 9.30 -8.26 5.98
C TYR A 302 10.12 -9.15 6.97
N ALA A 303 10.43 -10.38 6.60
CA ALA A 303 11.19 -11.28 7.44
C ALA A 303 12.69 -10.94 7.50
#